data_e2b0ea49c98bfbed931aba2583fd998d
#
_entry.id   e2b0ea49c98bfbed931aba2583fd998d
#
_cell.length_a   1.000
_cell.length_b   1.000
_cell.length_c   1.000
_cell.angle_alpha   90.00
_cell.angle_beta   90.00
_cell.angle_gamma   90.00
#
_symmetry.space_group_name_H-M   'P 1'
#
loop_
_entity.id
_entity.type
_entity.pdbx_description
1 polymer ?
#
loop_
_entity_poly.entity_id
_entity_poly.type
_entity_poly.pdbx_seq_one_letter_code
_entity_poly.pdbx_strand_id
1 'polypeptide(L)'
;MNNNKHIFAIRWGIVCCGIATALTASVALTACSDDDLGPSIYDTREYPLDRSVYTFPLDTFVKKNFLEPYNLKFIYKMEDVGSDMQKNLVPATYEKSVDLAVLVKYLWLDVYAKLAGEKEVFLKKYSPRIIHVIGSPGYLSDGSREVGVAEGGVKVTLMEVNRLNVGQIEGAYGLNQLFFHTMHHEFGHILDQTTLRPTAFNTISTGLYDAMGWASKSDTIQAALGFVTPYGSSQAGEDWVETLACYVTYNDDRWTQLLNSAHYDWEEIDYAEEDYKANYPRAYQEYVGGYNRMTCNYDTIGYLRQTANYEFKLVRKVVPRNADGWVALDADGNYELSTNADNIDGREVILQKLDLVRGWLKENWAIDIDELRQEVQGRQYVTDDEGHFVRDRFGNFVNRLTYVDPANPDQPTIFERLTQEVEEYKKLQTTK
;
A
#
# COMPACT_ATOMS: atom_id res chain seq x y z
N MET A 1 61.77 41.47 -1.53
CA MET A 1 62.66 41.13 -2.67
C MET A 1 61.93 40.13 -3.54
N ASN A 2 61.40 40.66 -4.60
CA ASN A 2 61.46 40.25 -5.99
C ASN A 2 61.14 38.78 -6.31
N ASN A 3 60.01 38.57 -7.00
CA ASN A 3 60.04 38.13 -8.40
C ASN A 3 58.67 38.24 -9.06
N ASN A 4 58.41 39.38 -9.63
CA ASN A 4 57.50 39.55 -10.76
C ASN A 4 58.32 39.32 -12.03
N LYS A 5 58.05 38.27 -12.80
CA LYS A 5 58.30 38.12 -14.24
C LYS A 5 57.80 36.75 -14.67
N HIS A 6 56.60 36.69 -15.26
CA HIS A 6 56.16 35.71 -16.26
C HIS A 6 54.67 35.86 -16.53
N ILE A 7 54.25 37.03 -16.96
CA ILE A 7 52.91 37.21 -17.54
C ILE A 7 53.12 38.11 -18.77
N PHE A 8 53.56 37.54 -19.90
CA PHE A 8 53.48 38.24 -21.20
C PHE A 8 53.71 37.31 -22.41
N ALA A 9 53.35 36.04 -22.37
CA ALA A 9 53.53 35.15 -23.53
C ALA A 9 52.34 34.25 -23.91
N ILE A 10 51.13 34.53 -23.40
CA ILE A 10 49.95 33.69 -23.71
C ILE A 10 48.81 34.55 -24.27
N ARG A 11 49.05 35.45 -25.17
CA ARG A 11 47.96 36.26 -25.75
C ARG A 11 47.89 36.28 -27.27
N TRP A 12 48.72 35.50 -27.98
CA TRP A 12 48.69 35.46 -29.47
C TRP A 12 48.41 34.05 -30.05
N GLY A 13 48.26 33.03 -29.24
CA GLY A 13 47.98 31.66 -29.68
C GLY A 13 46.48 31.29 -29.78
N ILE A 14 45.59 32.11 -29.19
CA ILE A 14 44.14 31.73 -29.08
C ILE A 14 43.30 32.29 -30.23
N VAL A 15 43.77 33.23 -31.02
CA VAL A 15 42.98 33.83 -32.10
C VAL A 15 43.05 33.02 -33.40
N CYS A 16 44.08 32.19 -33.62
CA CYS A 16 44.18 31.38 -34.84
C CYS A 16 43.48 30.01 -34.76
N CYS A 17 43.25 29.47 -33.56
CA CYS A 17 42.50 28.20 -33.41
C CYS A 17 40.96 28.38 -33.40
N GLY A 18 40.45 29.60 -33.11
CA GLY A 18 39.04 29.89 -33.08
C GLY A 18 38.36 29.99 -34.44
N ILE A 19 39.12 30.30 -35.49
CA ILE A 19 38.56 30.45 -36.85
C ILE A 19 38.57 29.10 -37.62
N ALA A 20 39.45 28.19 -37.30
CA ALA A 20 39.49 26.87 -37.92
C ALA A 20 38.43 25.92 -37.38
N THR A 21 38.03 26.07 -36.09
CA THR A 21 36.92 25.28 -35.49
C THR A 21 35.54 25.80 -35.86
N ALA A 22 35.37 27.08 -36.20
CA ALA A 22 34.11 27.60 -36.64
C ALA A 22 33.75 27.22 -38.11
N LEU A 23 34.77 26.96 -38.96
CA LEU A 23 34.54 26.49 -40.31
C LEU A 23 34.33 24.98 -40.46
N THR A 24 34.80 24.17 -39.47
CA THR A 24 34.52 22.73 -39.46
C THR A 24 33.17 22.39 -38.79
N ALA A 25 32.66 23.24 -37.88
CA ALA A 25 31.34 23.07 -37.30
C ALA A 25 30.18 23.41 -38.24
N SER A 26 30.43 24.27 -39.26
CA SER A 26 29.40 24.64 -40.27
C SER A 26 29.19 23.59 -41.35
N VAL A 27 30.14 22.62 -41.55
CA VAL A 27 30.00 21.55 -42.52
C VAL A 27 29.34 20.30 -41.90
N ALA A 28 29.33 20.17 -40.55
CA ALA A 28 28.69 19.06 -39.87
C ALA A 28 27.18 19.25 -39.63
N LEU A 29 26.64 20.45 -39.87
CA LEU A 29 25.21 20.73 -39.70
C LEU A 29 24.38 20.61 -40.98
N THR A 30 24.99 20.29 -42.10
CA THR A 30 24.29 20.06 -43.38
C THR A 30 24.06 18.58 -43.70
N ALA A 31 24.35 17.67 -42.76
CA ALA A 31 24.15 16.24 -42.96
C ALA A 31 22.79 15.71 -42.36
N CYS A 32 21.92 16.60 -41.89
CA CYS A 32 20.50 16.26 -41.76
C CYS A 32 19.86 16.73 -43.09
N SER A 33 19.94 15.90 -44.13
CA SER A 33 19.00 16.02 -45.20
C SER A 33 17.61 15.86 -44.60
N ASP A 34 16.71 16.81 -44.83
CA ASP A 34 15.28 16.57 -44.74
C ASP A 34 14.99 15.49 -45.81
N ASP A 35 15.35 14.25 -45.54
CA ASP A 35 14.70 13.13 -46.18
C ASP A 35 13.27 13.23 -45.70
N ASP A 36 12.41 13.58 -46.61
CA ASP A 36 10.97 13.61 -46.45
C ASP A 36 10.56 12.24 -45.91
N LEU A 37 10.59 12.14 -44.56
CA LEU A 37 10.14 10.93 -43.87
C LEU A 37 8.69 10.81 -44.25
N GLY A 38 8.39 9.84 -45.11
CA GLY A 38 7.02 9.52 -45.48
C GLY A 38 6.12 9.45 -44.24
N PRO A 39 4.82 9.56 -44.40
CA PRO A 39 3.92 9.51 -43.23
C PRO A 39 4.25 8.29 -42.40
N SER A 40 4.36 8.50 -41.08
CA SER A 40 4.64 7.43 -40.12
C SER A 40 3.75 6.23 -40.41
N ILE A 41 4.34 5.05 -40.55
CA ILE A 41 3.58 3.80 -40.69
C ILE A 41 2.79 3.46 -39.39
N TYR A 42 3.10 4.16 -38.31
CA TYR A 42 2.36 4.08 -37.06
C TYR A 42 1.34 5.23 -37.00
N ASP A 43 0.10 4.89 -36.73
CA ASP A 43 -0.92 5.91 -36.46
C ASP A 43 -0.65 6.50 -35.05
N THR A 44 -0.02 7.68 -35.04
CA THR A 44 0.33 8.38 -33.80
C THR A 44 -0.84 9.17 -33.22
N ARG A 45 -1.98 9.22 -33.90
CA ARG A 45 -3.19 9.94 -33.44
C ARG A 45 -3.95 9.17 -32.36
N GLU A 46 -3.77 7.85 -32.31
CA GLU A 46 -4.33 7.00 -31.28
C GLU A 46 -3.24 6.02 -30.77
N TYR A 47 -3.27 5.69 -29.47
CA TYR A 47 -2.46 4.59 -28.96
C TYR A 47 -2.86 3.30 -29.71
N PRO A 48 -1.94 2.65 -30.45
CA PRO A 48 -2.29 1.45 -31.17
C PRO A 48 -2.70 0.37 -30.18
N LEU A 49 -3.95 -0.08 -30.27
CA LEU A 49 -4.38 -1.25 -29.53
C LEU A 49 -3.77 -2.50 -30.16
N ASP A 50 -3.24 -3.38 -29.33
CA ASP A 50 -2.95 -4.74 -29.73
C ASP A 50 -4.27 -5.41 -30.16
N ARG A 51 -4.37 -5.74 -31.45
CA ARG A 51 -5.58 -6.35 -32.03
C ARG A 51 -5.53 -7.87 -31.99
N SER A 52 -4.62 -8.46 -31.19
CA SER A 52 -4.67 -9.90 -30.97
C SER A 52 -6.04 -10.27 -30.41
N VAL A 53 -6.61 -11.36 -30.91
CA VAL A 53 -7.94 -11.83 -30.47
C VAL A 53 -7.98 -12.06 -28.95
N TYR A 54 -6.82 -12.39 -28.39
CA TYR A 54 -6.71 -12.78 -26.99
C TYR A 54 -6.67 -11.58 -26.03
N THR A 55 -5.87 -10.54 -26.35
CA THR A 55 -5.65 -9.42 -25.41
C THR A 55 -6.54 -8.21 -25.67
N PHE A 56 -7.13 -8.11 -26.84
CA PHE A 56 -7.95 -6.97 -27.26
C PHE A 56 -9.04 -6.54 -26.27
N PRO A 57 -9.76 -7.45 -25.62
CA PRO A 57 -10.80 -7.05 -24.65
C PRO A 57 -10.22 -6.27 -23.47
N LEU A 58 -9.16 -6.76 -22.83
CA LEU A 58 -8.51 -6.09 -21.72
C LEU A 58 -7.83 -4.79 -22.18
N ASP A 59 -7.11 -4.80 -23.30
CA ASP A 59 -6.48 -3.59 -23.86
C ASP A 59 -7.51 -2.49 -24.11
N THR A 60 -8.69 -2.85 -24.61
CA THR A 60 -9.79 -1.91 -24.82
C THR A 60 -10.39 -1.43 -23.49
N PHE A 61 -10.61 -2.34 -22.57
CA PHE A 61 -11.13 -2.01 -21.23
C PHE A 61 -10.22 -1.00 -20.50
N VAL A 62 -8.91 -1.26 -20.44
CA VAL A 62 -7.99 -0.37 -19.73
C VAL A 62 -7.81 0.96 -20.48
N LYS A 63 -7.86 0.96 -21.80
CA LYS A 63 -7.87 2.21 -22.58
C LYS A 63 -9.06 3.07 -22.17
N LYS A 64 -10.27 2.53 -22.17
CA LYS A 64 -11.51 3.27 -21.94
C LYS A 64 -11.76 3.67 -20.49
N ASN A 65 -11.34 2.82 -19.54
CA ASN A 65 -11.65 3.02 -18.13
C ASN A 65 -10.50 3.62 -17.30
N PHE A 66 -9.27 3.62 -17.85
CA PHE A 66 -8.10 4.12 -17.13
C PHE A 66 -7.39 5.24 -17.91
N LEU A 67 -7.00 4.94 -19.19
CA LEU A 67 -6.16 5.86 -19.94
C LEU A 67 -6.93 7.11 -20.39
N GLU A 68 -8.06 6.94 -21.06
CA GLU A 68 -8.85 8.05 -21.59
C GLU A 68 -9.39 8.98 -20.48
N PRO A 69 -10.02 8.47 -19.39
CA PRO A 69 -10.57 9.33 -18.36
C PRO A 69 -9.51 9.92 -17.43
N TYR A 70 -8.45 9.18 -17.09
CA TYR A 70 -7.53 9.54 -15.99
C TYR A 70 -6.08 9.72 -16.40
N ASN A 71 -5.73 9.49 -17.67
CA ASN A 71 -4.34 9.45 -18.15
C ASN A 71 -3.48 8.45 -17.34
N LEU A 72 -4.07 7.33 -16.97
CA LEU A 72 -3.49 6.24 -16.20
C LEU A 72 -3.28 5.02 -17.09
N LYS A 73 -2.04 4.58 -17.25
CA LYS A 73 -1.70 3.35 -17.98
C LYS A 73 -1.77 2.16 -17.01
N PHE A 74 -2.42 1.09 -17.45
CA PHE A 74 -2.41 -0.20 -16.76
C PHE A 74 -1.56 -1.18 -17.58
N ILE A 75 -0.33 -1.47 -17.12
CA ILE A 75 0.66 -2.27 -17.83
C ILE A 75 0.68 -3.67 -17.21
N TYR A 76 0.13 -4.65 -17.92
CA TYR A 76 0.10 -6.05 -17.52
C TYR A 76 0.99 -6.95 -18.40
N LYS A 77 1.34 -6.49 -19.61
CA LYS A 77 2.35 -7.10 -20.44
C LYS A 77 3.71 -6.67 -19.90
N MET A 78 4.40 -7.59 -19.23
CA MET A 78 5.70 -7.31 -18.62
C MET A 78 6.72 -7.04 -19.73
N GLU A 79 7.31 -5.85 -19.69
CA GLU A 79 8.40 -5.46 -20.57
C GLU A 79 9.71 -5.50 -19.77
N ASP A 80 10.81 -5.90 -20.41
CA ASP A 80 12.12 -5.93 -19.77
C ASP A 80 12.58 -4.52 -19.37
N VAL A 81 12.21 -3.53 -20.18
CA VAL A 81 12.46 -2.11 -19.89
C VAL A 81 11.45 -1.61 -18.88
N GLY A 82 11.91 -1.26 -17.68
CA GLY A 82 11.05 -0.77 -16.60
C GLY A 82 10.70 -1.81 -15.54
N SER A 83 11.20 -3.04 -15.70
CA SER A 83 11.23 -4.05 -14.65
C SER A 83 12.57 -3.99 -13.90
N ASP A 84 12.56 -4.35 -12.62
CA ASP A 84 13.79 -4.43 -11.83
C ASP A 84 14.63 -5.64 -12.29
N MET A 85 15.68 -5.37 -13.04
CA MET A 85 16.57 -6.38 -13.60
C MET A 85 17.34 -7.19 -12.54
N GLN A 86 17.34 -6.75 -11.29
CA GLN A 86 17.97 -7.46 -10.18
C GLN A 86 17.07 -8.53 -9.58
N LYS A 87 15.79 -8.56 -9.95
CA LYS A 87 14.77 -9.50 -9.43
C LYS A 87 14.33 -10.48 -10.51
N ASN A 88 14.14 -11.73 -10.13
CA ASN A 88 13.54 -12.74 -10.99
C ASN A 88 12.01 -12.60 -10.93
N LEU A 89 11.45 -11.81 -11.83
CA LEU A 89 10.04 -11.53 -11.89
C LEU A 89 9.35 -12.40 -12.94
N VAL A 90 8.08 -12.77 -12.66
CA VAL A 90 7.22 -13.55 -13.56
C VAL A 90 6.03 -12.67 -13.97
N PRO A 91 5.69 -12.62 -15.27
CA PRO A 91 4.53 -11.85 -15.71
C PRO A 91 3.23 -12.35 -15.06
N ALA A 92 2.28 -11.42 -14.89
CA ALA A 92 0.92 -11.78 -14.54
C ALA A 92 0.25 -12.54 -15.69
N THR A 93 -0.58 -13.54 -15.36
CA THR A 93 -1.42 -14.18 -16.37
C THR A 93 -2.46 -13.20 -16.89
N TYR A 94 -2.97 -13.43 -18.10
CA TYR A 94 -4.00 -12.59 -18.69
C TYR A 94 -5.25 -12.55 -17.80
N GLU A 95 -5.72 -13.71 -17.34
CA GLU A 95 -6.90 -13.84 -16.48
C GLU A 95 -6.74 -13.07 -15.18
N LYS A 96 -5.57 -13.19 -14.53
CA LYS A 96 -5.29 -12.45 -13.29
C LYS A 96 -5.13 -10.95 -13.51
N SER A 97 -4.67 -10.56 -14.69
CA SER A 97 -4.62 -9.16 -15.11
C SER A 97 -6.02 -8.58 -15.34
N VAL A 98 -6.94 -9.35 -15.91
CA VAL A 98 -8.37 -9.01 -16.01
C VAL A 98 -8.96 -8.85 -14.62
N ASP A 99 -8.80 -9.85 -13.76
CA ASP A 99 -9.30 -9.85 -12.38
C ASP A 99 -8.85 -8.58 -11.65
N LEU A 100 -7.56 -8.26 -11.69
CA LEU A 100 -7.03 -7.07 -11.01
C LEU A 100 -7.53 -5.77 -11.63
N ALA A 101 -7.59 -5.68 -12.95
CA ALA A 101 -8.04 -4.45 -13.62
C ALA A 101 -9.48 -4.08 -13.24
N VAL A 102 -10.40 -5.05 -13.24
CA VAL A 102 -11.79 -4.79 -12.84
C VAL A 102 -11.92 -4.44 -11.36
N LEU A 103 -11.11 -5.08 -10.51
CA LEU A 103 -11.09 -4.79 -9.08
C LEU A 103 -10.49 -3.40 -8.78
N VAL A 104 -9.40 -3.00 -9.44
CA VAL A 104 -8.83 -1.65 -9.30
C VAL A 104 -9.83 -0.58 -9.72
N LYS A 105 -10.53 -0.81 -10.83
CA LYS A 105 -11.61 0.11 -11.24
C LYS A 105 -12.69 0.19 -10.15
N TYR A 106 -13.22 -0.95 -9.74
CA TYR A 106 -14.38 -1.01 -8.84
C TYR A 106 -14.07 -0.59 -7.41
N LEU A 107 -12.96 -1.07 -6.82
CA LEU A 107 -12.63 -0.87 -5.40
C LEU A 107 -11.79 0.39 -5.15
N TRP A 108 -11.23 1.02 -6.19
CA TRP A 108 -10.36 2.18 -6.00
C TRP A 108 -10.75 3.37 -6.88
N LEU A 109 -10.73 3.26 -8.23
CA LEU A 109 -11.02 4.40 -9.13
C LEU A 109 -12.45 4.91 -8.94
N ASP A 110 -13.43 4.04 -9.02
CA ASP A 110 -14.85 4.41 -8.92
C ASP A 110 -15.21 4.97 -7.54
N VAL A 111 -14.45 4.58 -6.49
CA VAL A 111 -14.62 5.10 -5.13
C VAL A 111 -14.19 6.57 -5.06
N TYR A 112 -12.98 6.87 -5.48
CA TYR A 112 -12.50 8.25 -5.47
C TYR A 112 -13.23 9.15 -6.49
N ALA A 113 -13.60 8.61 -7.65
CA ALA A 113 -14.43 9.33 -8.61
C ALA A 113 -15.82 9.69 -8.05
N LYS A 114 -16.35 8.89 -7.13
CA LYS A 114 -17.63 9.16 -6.45
C LYS A 114 -17.53 10.23 -5.37
N LEU A 115 -16.45 10.22 -4.58
CA LEU A 115 -16.35 10.95 -3.32
C LEU A 115 -15.61 12.29 -3.43
N ALA A 116 -14.65 12.42 -4.34
CA ALA A 116 -13.90 13.67 -4.48
C ALA A 116 -14.79 14.83 -4.92
N GLY A 117 -14.54 16.02 -4.38
CA GLY A 117 -15.35 17.22 -4.66
C GLY A 117 -15.34 17.62 -6.14
N GLU A 118 -14.19 17.51 -6.83
CA GLU A 118 -14.04 17.75 -8.25
C GLU A 118 -13.97 16.41 -9.02
N LYS A 119 -15.07 15.67 -9.04
CA LYS A 119 -15.17 14.27 -9.49
C LYS A 119 -14.48 13.94 -10.81
N GLU A 120 -14.62 14.81 -11.81
CA GLU A 120 -14.05 14.58 -13.14
C GLU A 120 -12.56 14.96 -13.24
N VAL A 121 -12.08 15.84 -12.37
CA VAL A 121 -10.74 16.43 -12.43
C VAL A 121 -9.79 15.76 -11.45
N PHE A 122 -10.29 15.33 -10.29
CA PHE A 122 -9.48 14.82 -9.19
C PHE A 122 -8.55 13.68 -9.62
N LEU A 123 -9.12 12.57 -10.08
CA LEU A 123 -8.31 11.42 -10.50
C LEU A 123 -7.45 11.73 -11.74
N LYS A 124 -7.96 12.55 -12.67
CA LYS A 124 -7.18 12.97 -13.83
C LYS A 124 -5.91 13.75 -13.42
N LYS A 125 -6.00 14.50 -12.34
CA LYS A 125 -4.89 15.30 -11.81
C LYS A 125 -3.96 14.50 -10.90
N TYR A 126 -4.50 13.69 -10.01
CA TYR A 126 -3.77 13.10 -8.89
C TYR A 126 -3.53 11.59 -8.99
N SER A 127 -4.23 10.83 -9.85
CA SER A 127 -3.94 9.40 -9.99
C SER A 127 -2.48 9.16 -10.41
N PRO A 128 -1.88 8.01 -10.04
CA PRO A 128 -0.61 7.60 -10.60
C PRO A 128 -0.71 7.55 -12.13
N ARG A 129 0.40 7.69 -12.83
CA ARG A 129 0.42 7.63 -14.29
C ARG A 129 0.51 6.20 -14.81
N ILE A 130 1.02 5.30 -13.99
CA ILE A 130 1.23 3.92 -14.35
C ILE A 130 0.85 3.02 -13.17
N ILE A 131 0.04 2.00 -13.43
CA ILE A 131 -0.08 0.81 -12.61
C ILE A 131 0.62 -0.31 -13.38
N HIS A 132 1.68 -0.87 -12.82
CA HIS A 132 2.46 -1.97 -13.40
C HIS A 132 2.16 -3.26 -12.65
N VAL A 133 1.83 -4.31 -13.37
CA VAL A 133 1.31 -5.56 -12.82
C VAL A 133 2.32 -6.68 -13.01
N ILE A 134 2.78 -7.28 -11.91
CA ILE A 134 3.76 -8.37 -11.85
C ILE A 134 3.11 -9.61 -11.23
N GLY A 135 3.31 -10.77 -11.84
CA GLY A 135 2.69 -12.02 -11.41
C GLY A 135 3.29 -12.64 -10.15
N SER A 136 4.60 -12.48 -9.96
CA SER A 136 5.34 -13.02 -8.82
C SER A 136 5.62 -11.97 -7.74
N PRO A 137 5.99 -12.39 -6.50
CA PRO A 137 6.61 -11.48 -5.55
C PRO A 137 7.98 -10.99 -6.05
N GLY A 138 8.42 -9.83 -5.58
CA GLY A 138 9.81 -9.42 -5.56
C GLY A 138 10.47 -9.91 -4.27
N TYR A 139 11.75 -10.27 -4.33
CA TYR A 139 12.54 -10.56 -3.15
C TYR A 139 13.73 -9.60 -3.07
N LEU A 140 13.92 -8.99 -1.92
CA LEU A 140 15.09 -8.17 -1.63
C LEU A 140 16.30 -9.05 -1.34
N SER A 141 17.50 -8.46 -1.31
CA SER A 141 18.74 -9.19 -1.08
C SER A 141 18.85 -9.87 0.29
N ASP A 142 18.06 -9.40 1.26
CA ASP A 142 17.93 -9.99 2.60
C ASP A 142 16.89 -11.12 2.66
N GLY A 143 16.25 -11.46 1.52
CA GLY A 143 15.20 -12.46 1.42
C GLY A 143 13.82 -11.99 1.83
N SER A 144 13.66 -10.73 2.23
CA SER A 144 12.35 -10.16 2.51
C SER A 144 11.50 -10.08 1.24
N ARG A 145 10.20 -10.26 1.42
CA ARG A 145 9.22 -10.26 0.32
C ARG A 145 8.67 -8.86 0.12
N GLU A 146 8.71 -8.42 -1.12
CA GLU A 146 8.12 -7.16 -1.56
C GLU A 146 6.84 -7.43 -2.34
N VAL A 147 5.74 -6.82 -1.94
CA VAL A 147 4.40 -7.01 -2.54
C VAL A 147 3.96 -5.83 -3.40
N GLY A 148 4.62 -4.69 -3.28
CA GLY A 148 4.37 -3.51 -4.09
C GLY A 148 5.46 -2.48 -3.89
N VAL A 149 5.66 -1.64 -4.89
CA VAL A 149 6.64 -0.54 -4.87
C VAL A 149 6.06 0.63 -5.62
N ALA A 150 6.22 1.83 -5.07
CA ALA A 150 6.02 3.03 -5.86
C ALA A 150 7.34 3.70 -6.23
N GLU A 151 7.37 4.23 -7.41
CA GLU A 151 8.49 4.98 -7.95
C GLU A 151 8.09 6.45 -8.07
N GLY A 152 8.40 7.23 -7.02
CA GLY A 152 8.28 8.70 -7.02
C GLY A 152 6.87 9.25 -7.29
N GLY A 153 5.81 8.52 -6.89
CA GLY A 153 4.43 8.99 -7.08
C GLY A 153 3.91 8.91 -8.53
N VAL A 154 4.72 8.38 -9.46
CA VAL A 154 4.35 8.29 -10.88
C VAL A 154 3.87 6.89 -11.24
N LYS A 155 4.52 5.87 -10.68
CA LYS A 155 4.28 4.46 -11.01
C LYS A 155 4.03 3.68 -9.73
N VAL A 156 2.96 2.89 -9.71
CA VAL A 156 2.66 1.91 -8.67
C VAL A 156 2.83 0.53 -9.29
N THR A 157 3.73 -0.29 -8.74
CA THR A 157 3.92 -1.67 -9.15
C THR A 157 3.21 -2.58 -8.16
N LEU A 158 2.28 -3.41 -8.64
CA LEU A 158 1.56 -4.40 -7.86
C LEU A 158 2.11 -5.78 -8.19
N MET A 159 2.64 -6.45 -7.17
CA MET A 159 3.26 -7.77 -7.30
C MET A 159 2.33 -8.88 -6.82
N GLU A 160 2.73 -10.14 -7.04
CA GLU A 160 1.98 -11.35 -6.66
C GLU A 160 0.58 -11.49 -7.28
N VAL A 161 0.33 -10.84 -8.38
CA VAL A 161 -0.99 -10.84 -9.02
C VAL A 161 -1.46 -12.24 -9.39
N ASN A 162 -0.54 -13.18 -9.67
CA ASN A 162 -0.91 -14.58 -9.93
C ASN A 162 -1.49 -15.30 -8.69
N ARG A 163 -1.34 -14.73 -7.49
CA ARG A 163 -1.99 -15.22 -6.26
C ARG A 163 -3.34 -14.59 -5.98
N LEU A 164 -3.77 -13.61 -6.76
CA LEU A 164 -5.04 -12.93 -6.55
C LEU A 164 -6.18 -13.95 -6.39
N ASN A 165 -6.88 -13.83 -5.26
CA ASN A 165 -8.06 -14.61 -4.91
C ASN A 165 -9.19 -13.68 -4.50
N VAL A 166 -10.18 -13.51 -5.36
CA VAL A 166 -11.34 -12.63 -5.10
C VAL A 166 -12.18 -13.10 -3.90
N GLY A 167 -12.09 -14.38 -3.56
CA GLY A 167 -12.77 -14.95 -2.38
C GLY A 167 -12.17 -14.52 -1.04
N GLN A 168 -11.00 -13.90 -1.04
CA GLN A 168 -10.26 -13.55 0.16
C GLN A 168 -9.98 -12.05 0.22
N ILE A 169 -10.75 -11.31 1.02
CA ILE A 169 -10.55 -9.86 1.22
C ILE A 169 -9.42 -9.60 2.21
N GLU A 170 -9.43 -10.30 3.35
CA GLU A 170 -8.52 -10.10 4.48
C GLU A 170 -7.46 -11.19 4.60
N GLY A 171 -6.49 -10.95 5.49
CA GLY A 171 -5.37 -11.86 5.78
C GLY A 171 -4.15 -11.59 4.91
N ALA A 172 -3.06 -12.33 5.16
CA ALA A 172 -1.74 -12.10 4.54
C ALA A 172 -1.71 -12.18 3.00
N TYR A 173 -2.71 -12.84 2.41
CA TYR A 173 -2.87 -12.98 0.96
C TYR A 173 -4.23 -12.46 0.48
N GLY A 174 -4.91 -11.67 1.30
CA GLY A 174 -6.16 -11.02 0.94
C GLY A 174 -5.97 -9.84 0.00
N LEU A 175 -7.04 -9.45 -0.69
CA LEU A 175 -7.02 -8.35 -1.66
C LEU A 175 -6.52 -7.04 -1.02
N ASN A 176 -6.94 -6.75 0.23
CA ASN A 176 -6.50 -5.56 0.93
C ASN A 176 -5.00 -5.58 1.18
N GLN A 177 -4.45 -6.68 1.70
CA GLN A 177 -3.04 -6.78 2.03
C GLN A 177 -2.13 -6.78 0.80
N LEU A 178 -2.53 -7.44 -0.29
CA LEU A 178 -1.69 -7.55 -1.48
C LEU A 178 -1.77 -6.32 -2.39
N PHE A 179 -2.94 -5.65 -2.45
CA PHE A 179 -3.16 -4.66 -3.50
C PHE A 179 -3.72 -3.33 -2.97
N PHE A 180 -4.84 -3.34 -2.24
CA PHE A 180 -5.56 -2.09 -1.96
C PHE A 180 -4.92 -1.25 -0.87
N HIS A 181 -4.29 -1.88 0.12
CA HIS A 181 -3.46 -1.15 1.08
C HIS A 181 -2.36 -0.37 0.35
N THR A 182 -1.57 -1.05 -0.50
CA THR A 182 -0.53 -0.40 -1.32
C THR A 182 -1.10 0.72 -2.20
N MET A 183 -2.25 0.49 -2.84
CA MET A 183 -2.88 1.51 -3.69
C MET A 183 -3.25 2.78 -2.91
N HIS A 184 -3.83 2.65 -1.73
CA HIS A 184 -4.17 3.80 -0.88
C HIS A 184 -2.94 4.46 -0.28
N HIS A 185 -1.94 3.69 0.13
CA HIS A 185 -0.66 4.13 0.65
C HIS A 185 0.07 5.04 -0.37
N GLU A 186 0.29 4.52 -1.57
CA GLU A 186 0.99 5.24 -2.62
C GLU A 186 0.22 6.46 -3.12
N PHE A 187 -1.10 6.35 -3.15
CA PHE A 187 -1.94 7.49 -3.47
C PHE A 187 -1.86 8.57 -2.38
N GLY A 188 -1.74 8.18 -1.13
CA GLY A 188 -1.45 9.08 -0.02
C GLY A 188 -0.16 9.87 -0.24
N HIS A 189 0.92 9.22 -0.69
CA HIS A 189 2.16 9.90 -1.04
C HIS A 189 2.01 10.90 -2.20
N ILE A 190 1.27 10.53 -3.24
CA ILE A 190 1.00 11.43 -4.38
C ILE A 190 0.26 12.68 -3.91
N LEU A 191 -0.72 12.52 -3.05
CA LEU A 191 -1.46 13.64 -2.48
C LEU A 191 -0.58 14.50 -1.57
N ASP A 192 0.25 13.89 -0.70
CA ASP A 192 1.18 14.59 0.20
C ASP A 192 2.26 15.38 -0.57
N GLN A 193 2.73 14.87 -1.70
CA GLN A 193 3.67 15.59 -2.57
C GLN A 193 3.06 16.83 -3.22
N THR A 194 1.76 16.84 -3.44
CA THR A 194 1.05 17.99 -4.05
C THR A 194 0.55 18.99 -3.03
N THR A 195 0.15 18.52 -1.88
CA THR A 195 -0.31 19.34 -0.75
C THR A 195 0.23 18.74 0.53
N LEU A 196 1.27 19.37 1.07
CA LEU A 196 1.97 18.85 2.24
C LEU A 196 1.03 18.61 3.43
N ARG A 197 1.22 17.50 4.11
CA ARG A 197 0.55 17.19 5.36
C ARG A 197 0.80 18.26 6.44
N PRO A 198 -0.09 18.41 7.42
CA PRO A 198 0.10 19.34 8.53
C PRO A 198 1.42 19.09 9.28
N THR A 199 2.20 20.14 9.53
CA THR A 199 3.48 20.04 10.27
C THR A 199 3.31 19.45 11.68
N ALA A 200 2.14 19.67 12.29
CA ALA A 200 1.78 19.10 13.59
C ALA A 200 1.94 17.54 13.60
N PHE A 201 1.61 16.87 12.51
CA PHE A 201 1.78 15.42 12.40
C PHE A 201 3.23 14.98 12.59
N ASN A 202 4.17 15.70 11.98
CA ASN A 202 5.60 15.35 12.04
C ASN A 202 6.18 15.41 13.45
N THR A 203 5.48 16.07 14.39
CA THR A 203 5.95 16.25 15.78
C THR A 203 5.35 15.27 16.78
N ILE A 204 4.25 14.59 16.41
CA ILE A 204 3.53 13.69 17.33
C ILE A 204 4.43 12.55 17.82
N SER A 205 5.10 11.87 16.91
CA SER A 205 5.95 10.71 17.22
C SER A 205 7.45 11.02 17.09
N THR A 206 7.85 12.29 17.28
CA THR A 206 9.26 12.69 17.23
C THR A 206 10.08 11.90 18.25
N GLY A 207 11.20 11.30 17.80
CA GLY A 207 12.08 10.50 18.62
C GLY A 207 11.71 9.01 18.72
N LEU A 208 10.56 8.61 18.14
CA LEU A 208 10.13 7.20 18.09
C LEU A 208 10.36 6.54 16.71
N TYR A 209 10.69 7.34 15.68
CA TYR A 209 10.97 6.80 14.34
C TYR A 209 12.30 6.05 14.28
N ASP A 210 12.30 4.89 13.59
CA ASP A 210 13.45 4.03 13.41
C ASP A 210 13.53 3.54 11.95
N ALA A 211 14.21 4.32 11.12
CA ALA A 211 14.29 4.07 9.67
C ALA A 211 14.97 2.74 9.30
N MET A 212 15.81 2.19 10.18
CA MET A 212 16.56 0.97 9.89
C MET A 212 16.04 -0.25 10.62
N GLY A 213 15.41 -0.07 11.79
CA GLY A 213 15.01 -1.17 12.66
C GLY A 213 13.52 -1.54 12.61
N TRP A 214 12.70 -0.77 11.89
CA TRP A 214 11.24 -0.96 11.85
C TRP A 214 10.82 -2.39 11.48
N ALA A 215 11.51 -3.04 10.52
CA ALA A 215 11.15 -4.38 10.04
C ALA A 215 11.32 -5.48 11.12
N SER A 216 12.12 -5.22 12.16
CA SER A 216 12.30 -6.13 13.28
C SER A 216 11.28 -5.91 14.41
N LYS A 217 10.44 -4.90 14.34
CA LYS A 217 9.50 -4.55 15.40
C LYS A 217 8.24 -5.42 15.38
N SER A 218 7.62 -5.53 16.55
CA SER A 218 6.32 -6.19 16.72
C SER A 218 5.18 -5.20 16.43
N ASP A 219 4.12 -5.67 15.78
CA ASP A 219 2.94 -4.87 15.47
C ASP A 219 2.31 -4.25 16.72
N THR A 220 2.18 -5.03 17.80
CA THR A 220 1.54 -4.57 19.04
C THR A 220 2.39 -3.58 19.79
N ILE A 221 3.73 -3.76 19.82
CA ILE A 221 4.65 -2.80 20.43
C ILE A 221 4.62 -1.47 19.67
N GLN A 222 4.60 -1.52 18.34
CA GLN A 222 4.50 -0.31 17.54
C GLN A 222 3.13 0.37 17.70
N ALA A 223 2.06 -0.41 17.83
CA ALA A 223 0.73 0.12 18.11
C ALA A 223 0.70 0.86 19.45
N ALA A 224 1.31 0.31 20.50
CA ALA A 224 1.43 0.95 21.81
C ALA A 224 2.19 2.29 21.78
N LEU A 225 3.09 2.46 20.79
CA LEU A 225 3.80 3.71 20.54
C LEU A 225 3.04 4.67 19.60
N GLY A 226 1.85 4.29 19.16
CA GLY A 226 0.99 5.11 18.32
C GLY A 226 1.23 4.97 16.81
N PHE A 227 1.79 3.86 16.34
CA PHE A 227 1.93 3.55 14.92
C PHE A 227 0.94 2.47 14.48
N VAL A 228 0.28 2.68 13.35
CA VAL A 228 -0.69 1.70 12.82
C VAL A 228 -0.03 0.43 12.27
N THR A 229 1.24 0.53 11.87
CA THR A 229 2.08 -0.60 11.42
C THR A 229 3.53 -0.36 11.85
N PRO A 230 4.37 -1.41 11.91
CA PRO A 230 5.81 -1.22 12.07
C PRO A 230 6.43 -0.35 10.99
N TYR A 231 5.97 -0.47 9.74
CA TYR A 231 6.47 0.34 8.62
C TYR A 231 6.21 1.84 8.82
N GLY A 232 5.06 2.21 9.38
CA GLY A 232 4.78 3.60 9.76
C GLY A 232 5.81 4.18 10.73
N SER A 233 6.45 3.33 11.57
CA SER A 233 7.51 3.80 12.47
C SER A 233 8.85 4.08 11.78
N SER A 234 8.98 3.87 10.47
CA SER A 234 10.22 4.14 9.75
C SER A 234 10.50 5.64 9.61
N GLN A 235 9.48 6.42 9.27
CA GLN A 235 9.57 7.89 9.15
C GLN A 235 8.17 8.52 9.09
N ALA A 236 8.10 9.83 9.36
CA ALA A 236 6.83 10.56 9.42
C ALA A 236 6.01 10.54 8.11
N GLY A 237 6.67 10.42 6.96
CA GLY A 237 6.00 10.27 5.67
C GLY A 237 5.25 8.95 5.54
N GLU A 238 5.89 7.86 5.95
CA GLU A 238 5.27 6.53 5.94
C GLU A 238 4.17 6.42 6.99
N ASP A 239 4.39 6.97 8.19
CA ASP A 239 3.40 7.03 9.25
C ASP A 239 2.09 7.72 8.80
N TRP A 240 2.23 8.80 8.04
CA TRP A 240 1.12 9.54 7.47
C TRP A 240 0.27 8.70 6.52
N VAL A 241 0.90 8.10 5.53
CA VAL A 241 0.19 7.34 4.50
C VAL A 241 -0.26 5.97 5.00
N GLU A 242 0.46 5.35 5.94
CA GLU A 242 0.03 4.14 6.63
C GLU A 242 -1.23 4.39 7.45
N THR A 243 -1.29 5.52 8.19
CA THR A 243 -2.49 5.91 8.93
C THR A 243 -3.70 6.01 8.00
N LEU A 244 -3.55 6.63 6.83
CA LEU A 244 -4.61 6.72 5.83
C LEU A 244 -4.98 5.33 5.28
N ALA A 245 -4.00 4.58 4.78
CA ALA A 245 -4.22 3.31 4.10
C ALA A 245 -4.81 2.25 5.03
N CYS A 246 -4.30 2.13 6.25
CA CYS A 246 -4.82 1.20 7.26
C CYS A 246 -6.26 1.55 7.64
N TYR A 247 -6.54 2.84 7.90
CA TYR A 247 -7.90 3.25 8.27
C TYR A 247 -8.92 2.92 7.19
N VAL A 248 -8.59 3.13 5.93
CA VAL A 248 -9.49 2.87 4.80
C VAL A 248 -9.68 1.37 4.55
N THR A 249 -8.62 0.57 4.65
CA THR A 249 -8.63 -0.84 4.25
C THR A 249 -8.88 -1.83 5.37
N TYR A 250 -8.55 -1.50 6.63
CA TYR A 250 -8.85 -2.40 7.75
C TYR A 250 -10.34 -2.41 8.03
N ASN A 251 -10.95 -3.59 8.09
CA ASN A 251 -12.33 -3.73 8.52
C ASN A 251 -12.46 -3.34 10.01
N ASP A 252 -13.71 -3.26 10.50
CA ASP A 252 -13.99 -2.80 11.85
C ASP A 252 -13.34 -3.68 12.93
N ASP A 253 -13.29 -4.99 12.72
CA ASP A 253 -12.64 -5.91 13.66
C ASP A 253 -11.14 -5.63 13.76
N ARG A 254 -10.46 -5.53 12.60
CA ARG A 254 -9.03 -5.29 12.53
C ARG A 254 -8.65 -3.92 13.08
N TRP A 255 -9.45 -2.89 12.77
CA TRP A 255 -9.23 -1.54 13.30
C TRP A 255 -9.44 -1.49 14.82
N THR A 256 -10.52 -2.09 15.32
CA THR A 256 -10.80 -2.20 16.75
C THR A 256 -9.69 -2.98 17.47
N GLN A 257 -9.22 -4.07 16.89
CA GLN A 257 -8.12 -4.85 17.42
C GLN A 257 -6.82 -4.04 17.52
N LEU A 258 -6.49 -3.28 16.48
CA LEU A 258 -5.34 -2.36 16.48
C LEU A 258 -5.44 -1.37 17.65
N LEU A 259 -6.58 -0.67 17.78
CA LEU A 259 -6.79 0.30 18.84
C LEU A 259 -6.77 -0.33 20.25
N ASN A 260 -7.32 -1.54 20.39
CA ASN A 260 -7.24 -2.27 21.65
C ASN A 260 -5.81 -2.69 21.99
N SER A 261 -5.03 -3.12 21.01
CA SER A 261 -3.61 -3.40 21.21
C SER A 261 -2.84 -2.15 21.58
N ALA A 262 -3.11 -1.05 20.92
CA ALA A 262 -2.45 0.22 21.13
C ALA A 262 -2.67 0.83 22.53
N HIS A 263 -3.70 0.39 23.25
CA HIS A 263 -4.02 0.86 24.60
C HIS A 263 -3.15 0.27 25.69
N TYR A 264 -2.49 -0.86 25.45
CA TYR A 264 -1.69 -1.56 26.46
C TYR A 264 -0.20 -1.39 26.19
N ASP A 265 0.61 -1.43 27.26
CA ASP A 265 2.04 -1.57 27.15
C ASP A 265 2.41 -3.02 26.82
N TRP A 266 3.39 -3.20 25.95
CA TRP A 266 3.86 -4.51 25.52
C TRP A 266 5.37 -4.63 25.67
N GLU A 267 5.84 -5.83 26.02
CA GLU A 267 7.25 -6.18 26.04
C GLU A 267 7.53 -7.40 25.16
N GLU A 268 8.74 -7.49 24.64
CA GLU A 268 9.22 -8.64 23.89
C GLU A 268 10.38 -9.29 24.65
N ILE A 269 10.27 -10.58 24.88
CA ILE A 269 11.26 -11.37 25.61
C ILE A 269 11.67 -12.60 24.81
N ASP A 270 12.92 -13.06 25.03
CA ASP A 270 13.41 -14.28 24.39
C ASP A 270 12.65 -15.49 24.92
N TYR A 271 12.07 -16.27 23.99
CA TYR A 271 11.30 -17.47 24.34
C TYR A 271 12.18 -18.56 24.96
N ALA A 272 13.50 -18.55 24.69
CA ALA A 272 14.45 -19.55 25.19
C ALA A 272 14.89 -19.31 26.64
N GLU A 273 14.46 -18.26 27.32
CA GLU A 273 14.79 -18.07 28.72
C GLU A 273 14.10 -19.13 29.58
N GLU A 274 14.89 -20.16 29.95
CA GLU A 274 14.43 -21.24 30.83
C GLU A 274 13.97 -20.71 32.20
N ASP A 275 14.55 -19.60 32.65
CA ASP A 275 14.17 -18.91 33.89
C ASP A 275 12.73 -18.36 33.82
N TYR A 276 12.27 -17.95 32.66
CA TYR A 276 10.89 -17.49 32.50
C TYR A 276 9.88 -18.63 32.67
N LYS A 277 10.18 -19.80 32.11
CA LYS A 277 9.35 -21.01 32.25
C LYS A 277 9.25 -21.47 33.69
N ALA A 278 10.37 -21.38 34.43
CA ALA A 278 10.45 -21.77 35.86
C ALA A 278 9.71 -20.79 36.77
N ASN A 279 9.81 -19.49 36.50
CA ASN A 279 9.24 -18.45 37.38
C ASN A 279 7.77 -18.13 37.07
N TYR A 280 7.28 -18.46 35.86
CA TYR A 280 5.90 -18.14 35.42
C TYR A 280 5.22 -19.30 34.67
N PRO A 281 5.14 -20.51 35.27
CA PRO A 281 4.60 -21.67 34.55
C PRO A 281 3.14 -21.49 34.12
N ARG A 282 2.35 -20.75 34.91
CA ARG A 282 0.95 -20.49 34.60
C ARG A 282 0.81 -19.48 33.44
N ALA A 283 1.52 -18.37 33.48
CA ALA A 283 1.57 -17.40 32.42
C ALA A 283 2.08 -18.03 31.10
N TYR A 284 3.11 -18.92 31.19
CA TYR A 284 3.60 -19.67 30.05
C TYR A 284 2.52 -20.54 29.40
N GLN A 285 1.71 -21.25 30.19
CA GLN A 285 0.61 -22.09 29.70
C GLN A 285 -0.49 -21.24 29.05
N GLU A 286 -0.80 -20.08 29.62
CA GLU A 286 -1.77 -19.13 29.07
C GLU A 286 -1.27 -18.50 27.76
N TYR A 287 0.03 -18.24 27.63
CA TYR A 287 0.66 -17.63 26.46
C TYR A 287 0.89 -18.61 25.29
N VAL A 288 1.37 -19.82 25.56
CA VAL A 288 1.65 -20.82 24.53
C VAL A 288 0.38 -21.43 23.95
N GLY A 289 -0.71 -21.43 24.73
CA GLY A 289 -2.07 -21.76 24.26
C GLY A 289 -2.73 -20.67 23.41
N GLY A 290 -2.04 -19.60 23.21
CA GLY A 290 -2.41 -18.22 22.94
C GLY A 290 -3.25 -17.86 21.73
N TYR A 291 -3.59 -18.72 20.79
CA TYR A 291 -4.64 -18.44 19.84
C TYR A 291 -5.86 -19.29 20.17
N ASN A 292 -6.78 -18.73 20.91
CA ASN A 292 -8.08 -19.35 21.07
C ASN A 292 -8.88 -19.19 19.76
N ARG A 293 -8.80 -20.21 18.90
CA ARG A 293 -9.53 -20.26 17.64
C ARG A 293 -11.04 -20.17 17.80
N MET A 294 -11.55 -20.34 19.03
CA MET A 294 -12.99 -20.31 19.27
C MET A 294 -13.54 -18.92 19.60
N THR A 295 -12.72 -18.01 20.12
CA THR A 295 -13.19 -16.67 20.47
C THR A 295 -12.74 -15.59 19.50
N CYS A 296 -11.76 -15.85 18.62
CA CYS A 296 -11.09 -14.84 17.77
C CYS A 296 -10.67 -13.59 18.55
N ASN A 297 -10.54 -13.73 19.86
CA ASN A 297 -10.35 -12.63 20.78
C ASN A 297 -8.91 -12.71 21.27
N TYR A 298 -8.16 -11.64 21.05
CA TYR A 298 -6.85 -11.43 21.68
C TYR A 298 -7.02 -10.97 23.14
N ASP A 299 -7.91 -11.61 23.88
CA ASP A 299 -7.90 -11.58 25.36
C ASP A 299 -6.66 -12.28 25.92
N THR A 300 -5.79 -12.76 25.02
CA THR A 300 -4.50 -13.30 25.38
C THR A 300 -3.57 -12.17 25.82
N ILE A 301 -2.94 -12.38 26.93
CA ILE A 301 -1.93 -11.49 27.51
C ILE A 301 -0.68 -11.43 26.59
N GLY A 302 -0.52 -12.38 25.65
CA GLY A 302 0.62 -12.42 24.71
C GLY A 302 0.51 -13.45 23.58
N TYR A 303 1.51 -13.45 22.73
CA TYR A 303 1.63 -14.37 21.59
C TYR A 303 3.08 -14.65 21.23
N LEU A 304 3.34 -15.76 20.53
CA LEU A 304 4.66 -16.06 19.98
C LEU A 304 4.79 -15.39 18.61
N ARG A 305 5.88 -14.62 18.44
CA ARG A 305 6.29 -14.03 17.19
C ARG A 305 7.54 -14.73 16.68
N GLN A 306 7.56 -15.10 15.40
CA GLN A 306 8.77 -15.55 14.75
C GLN A 306 9.46 -14.37 14.08
N THR A 307 10.75 -14.17 14.39
CA THR A 307 11.57 -13.14 13.77
C THR A 307 12.03 -13.57 12.37
N ALA A 308 12.56 -12.62 11.58
CA ALA A 308 13.15 -12.90 10.27
C ALA A 308 14.29 -13.95 10.35
N ASN A 309 15.00 -14.04 11.47
CA ASN A 309 16.06 -15.02 11.72
C ASN A 309 15.54 -16.38 12.23
N TYR A 310 14.21 -16.63 12.15
CA TYR A 310 13.55 -17.83 12.64
C TYR A 310 13.64 -18.05 14.15
N GLU A 311 13.99 -17.02 14.93
CA GLU A 311 13.96 -17.05 16.38
C GLU A 311 12.53 -16.78 16.87
N PHE A 312 12.15 -17.37 18.01
CA PHE A 312 10.86 -17.10 18.61
C PHE A 312 11.02 -16.11 19.76
N LYS A 313 10.18 -15.09 19.75
CA LYS A 313 10.02 -14.10 20.81
C LYS A 313 8.62 -14.24 21.41
N LEU A 314 8.51 -14.06 22.71
CA LEU A 314 7.22 -13.91 23.37
C LEU A 314 6.91 -12.42 23.47
N VAL A 315 5.88 -11.99 22.79
CA VAL A 315 5.34 -10.62 22.87
C VAL A 315 4.14 -10.66 23.83
N ARG A 316 4.19 -9.88 24.91
CA ARG A 316 3.14 -9.90 25.94
C ARG A 316 2.81 -8.50 26.45
N LYS A 317 1.58 -8.35 26.97
CA LYS A 317 1.18 -7.17 27.73
C LYS A 317 1.98 -7.10 29.03
N VAL A 318 2.39 -5.91 29.41
CA VAL A 318 3.14 -5.69 30.65
C VAL A 318 2.19 -5.81 31.85
N VAL A 319 2.54 -6.69 32.80
CA VAL A 319 1.85 -6.84 34.07
C VAL A 319 2.70 -6.21 35.15
N PRO A 320 2.26 -5.11 35.77
CA PRO A 320 2.99 -4.48 36.88
C PRO A 320 3.25 -5.44 38.02
N ARG A 321 4.33 -5.20 38.78
CA ARG A 321 4.61 -5.91 40.02
C ARG A 321 4.46 -4.95 41.18
N ASN A 322 3.88 -5.47 42.29
CA ASN A 322 3.84 -4.73 43.53
C ASN A 322 5.23 -4.65 44.19
N ALA A 323 5.33 -3.94 45.31
CA ALA A 323 6.57 -3.71 46.02
C ALA A 323 7.26 -5.02 46.49
N ASP A 324 6.51 -6.11 46.67
CA ASP A 324 7.01 -7.42 47.08
C ASP A 324 7.40 -8.30 45.87
N GLY A 325 7.31 -7.77 44.63
CA GLY A 325 7.65 -8.47 43.37
C GLY A 325 6.57 -9.40 42.85
N TRP A 326 5.37 -9.43 43.44
CA TRP A 326 4.22 -10.19 42.95
C TRP A 326 3.49 -9.45 41.86
N VAL A 327 2.93 -10.18 40.87
CA VAL A 327 2.07 -9.60 39.84
C VAL A 327 0.87 -8.90 40.47
N ALA A 328 0.56 -7.72 39.98
CA ALA A 328 -0.61 -6.98 40.42
C ALA A 328 -1.89 -7.64 39.86
N LEU A 329 -2.90 -7.76 40.73
CA LEU A 329 -4.21 -8.27 40.40
C LEU A 329 -5.23 -7.20 40.68
N ASP A 330 -6.27 -7.11 39.79
CA ASP A 330 -7.43 -6.26 40.02
C ASP A 330 -8.35 -6.82 41.15
N ALA A 331 -9.45 -6.12 41.41
CA ALA A 331 -10.40 -6.51 42.46
C ALA A 331 -11.09 -7.86 42.17
N ASP A 332 -11.11 -8.29 40.90
CA ASP A 332 -11.73 -9.54 40.46
C ASP A 332 -10.70 -10.70 40.39
N GLY A 333 -9.42 -10.43 40.70
CA GLY A 333 -8.35 -11.41 40.70
C GLY A 333 -7.72 -11.66 39.32
N ASN A 334 -8.00 -10.80 38.34
CA ASN A 334 -7.33 -10.84 37.04
C ASN A 334 -6.01 -10.05 37.08
N TYR A 335 -5.14 -10.26 36.08
CA TYR A 335 -3.93 -9.45 35.95
C TYR A 335 -4.28 -7.98 35.70
N GLU A 336 -3.75 -7.09 36.51
CA GLU A 336 -3.76 -5.67 36.26
C GLU A 336 -2.77 -5.38 35.12
N LEU A 337 -3.30 -4.97 33.95
CA LEU A 337 -2.50 -4.74 32.76
C LEU A 337 -2.01 -3.29 32.73
N SER A 338 -0.72 -3.11 32.40
CA SER A 338 -0.13 -1.79 32.27
C SER A 338 -0.65 -1.07 31.02
N THR A 339 -0.96 0.19 31.20
CA THR A 339 -1.33 1.11 30.13
C THR A 339 -0.57 2.40 30.31
N ASN A 340 0.03 2.94 29.26
CA ASN A 340 0.61 4.28 29.29
C ASN A 340 1.81 4.44 30.25
N ALA A 341 2.64 3.40 30.43
CA ALA A 341 3.81 3.45 31.32
C ALA A 341 4.83 4.52 30.88
N ASP A 342 4.99 4.72 29.59
CA ASP A 342 5.89 5.72 29.01
C ASP A 342 5.21 7.10 28.79
N ASN A 343 4.05 7.33 29.41
CA ASN A 343 3.16 8.47 29.15
C ASN A 343 2.72 8.59 27.68
N ILE A 344 2.66 7.47 26.96
CA ILE A 344 2.15 7.36 25.61
C ILE A 344 0.93 6.44 25.65
N ASP A 345 -0.25 6.97 25.36
CA ASP A 345 -1.39 6.15 24.99
C ASP A 345 -1.41 6.01 23.47
N GLY A 346 -0.95 4.86 22.96
CA GLY A 346 -0.84 4.61 21.52
C GLY A 346 -2.17 4.74 20.78
N ARG A 347 -3.29 4.39 21.44
CA ARG A 347 -4.64 4.58 20.92
C ARG A 347 -4.93 6.05 20.66
N GLU A 348 -4.70 6.90 21.67
CA GLU A 348 -4.94 8.35 21.55
C GLU A 348 -4.04 8.97 20.47
N VAL A 349 -2.78 8.51 20.40
CA VAL A 349 -1.83 8.96 19.38
C VAL A 349 -2.30 8.58 17.97
N ILE A 350 -2.76 7.34 17.76
CA ILE A 350 -3.29 6.90 16.46
C ILE A 350 -4.53 7.72 16.07
N LEU A 351 -5.45 7.94 17.01
CA LEU A 351 -6.66 8.71 16.77
C LEU A 351 -6.33 10.19 16.46
N GLN A 352 -5.37 10.79 17.18
CA GLN A 352 -4.91 12.15 16.88
C GLN A 352 -4.30 12.25 15.46
N LYS A 353 -3.50 11.28 15.05
CA LYS A 353 -2.94 11.21 13.70
C LYS A 353 -4.05 11.09 12.65
N LEU A 354 -5.02 10.21 12.90
CA LEU A 354 -6.18 10.04 12.01
C LEU A 354 -7.00 11.32 11.87
N ASP A 355 -7.19 12.08 12.95
CA ASP A 355 -7.92 13.36 12.89
C ASP A 355 -7.22 14.37 11.99
N LEU A 356 -5.89 14.41 12.01
CA LEU A 356 -5.13 15.26 11.09
C LEU A 356 -5.28 14.82 9.62
N VAL A 357 -5.25 13.50 9.35
CA VAL A 357 -5.51 12.95 8.00
C VAL A 357 -6.93 13.30 7.55
N ARG A 358 -7.92 13.16 8.44
CA ARG A 358 -9.34 13.49 8.19
C ARG A 358 -9.51 14.94 7.78
N GLY A 359 -8.96 15.86 8.57
CA GLY A 359 -9.00 17.29 8.29
C GLY A 359 -8.35 17.63 6.95
N TRP A 360 -7.17 17.10 6.69
CA TRP A 360 -6.41 17.35 5.49
C TRP A 360 -7.11 16.89 4.20
N LEU A 361 -7.67 15.69 4.18
CA LEU A 361 -8.43 15.20 3.03
C LEU A 361 -9.69 16.04 2.79
N LYS A 362 -10.39 16.40 3.86
CA LYS A 362 -11.63 17.20 3.77
C LYS A 362 -11.37 18.60 3.26
N GLU A 363 -10.35 19.28 3.79
CA GLU A 363 -10.02 20.67 3.45
C GLU A 363 -9.49 20.84 2.02
N ASN A 364 -8.68 19.88 1.55
CA ASN A 364 -8.00 20.02 0.26
C ASN A 364 -8.77 19.43 -0.93
N TRP A 365 -9.55 18.37 -0.70
CA TRP A 365 -10.26 17.67 -1.79
C TRP A 365 -11.73 17.38 -1.51
N ALA A 366 -12.26 17.88 -0.42
CA ALA A 366 -13.63 17.61 0.05
C ALA A 366 -13.90 16.09 0.24
N ILE A 367 -12.86 15.28 0.44
CA ILE A 367 -12.98 13.85 0.70
C ILE A 367 -13.17 13.66 2.21
N ASP A 368 -14.29 13.07 2.58
CA ASP A 368 -14.53 12.57 3.93
C ASP A 368 -13.94 11.18 4.05
N ILE A 369 -12.95 10.99 4.95
CA ILE A 369 -12.25 9.70 5.07
C ILE A 369 -13.16 8.60 5.64
N ASP A 370 -14.14 8.96 6.45
CA ASP A 370 -15.10 8.01 7.03
C ASP A 370 -16.07 7.52 5.94
N GLU A 371 -16.52 8.43 5.06
CA GLU A 371 -17.29 8.05 3.86
C GLU A 371 -16.42 7.22 2.88
N LEU A 372 -15.13 7.56 2.75
CA LEU A 372 -14.19 6.80 1.92
C LEU A 372 -14.04 5.36 2.44
N ARG A 373 -13.82 5.19 3.74
CA ARG A 373 -13.78 3.88 4.40
C ARG A 373 -15.09 3.11 4.18
N GLN A 374 -16.22 3.75 4.42
CA GLN A 374 -17.53 3.12 4.26
C GLN A 374 -17.78 2.68 2.81
N GLU A 375 -17.42 3.50 1.84
CA GLU A 375 -17.57 3.16 0.42
C GLU A 375 -16.68 2.00 0.00
N VAL A 376 -15.40 1.99 0.43
CA VAL A 376 -14.46 0.90 0.15
C VAL A 376 -14.98 -0.40 0.75
N GLN A 377 -15.31 -0.40 2.04
CA GLN A 377 -15.76 -1.60 2.74
C GLN A 377 -17.14 -2.05 2.28
N GLY A 378 -18.06 -1.14 1.98
CA GLY A 378 -19.37 -1.45 1.44
C GLY A 378 -19.34 -2.10 0.04
N ARG A 379 -18.23 -1.94 -0.70
CA ARG A 379 -17.98 -2.66 -1.94
C ARG A 379 -17.36 -4.04 -1.72
N GLN A 380 -16.71 -4.24 -0.58
CA GLN A 380 -16.06 -5.50 -0.21
C GLN A 380 -16.96 -6.43 0.58
N TYR A 381 -17.87 -5.89 1.41
CA TYR A 381 -18.71 -6.66 2.32
C TYR A 381 -20.19 -6.44 2.07
N VAL A 382 -20.99 -7.48 2.30
CA VAL A 382 -22.44 -7.41 2.22
C VAL A 382 -22.95 -6.61 3.41
N THR A 383 -23.91 -5.72 3.15
CA THR A 383 -24.65 -4.97 4.20
C THR A 383 -26.09 -5.42 4.26
N ASP A 384 -26.68 -5.38 5.45
CA ASP A 384 -28.14 -5.50 5.67
C ASP A 384 -28.87 -4.20 5.30
N ASP A 385 -30.19 -4.20 5.50
CA ASP A 385 -31.05 -3.05 5.19
C ASP A 385 -30.80 -1.83 6.10
N GLU A 386 -30.22 -2.06 7.28
CA GLU A 386 -29.80 -1.01 8.22
C GLU A 386 -28.38 -0.48 7.93
N GLY A 387 -27.66 -1.09 6.98
CA GLY A 387 -26.30 -0.71 6.58
C GLY A 387 -25.19 -1.35 7.39
N HIS A 388 -25.48 -2.32 8.26
CA HIS A 388 -24.48 -3.06 9.01
C HIS A 388 -23.88 -4.18 8.15
N PHE A 389 -22.57 -4.46 8.34
CA PHE A 389 -21.92 -5.54 7.62
C PHE A 389 -22.42 -6.91 8.11
N VAL A 390 -22.89 -7.73 7.17
CA VAL A 390 -23.38 -9.08 7.43
C VAL A 390 -22.22 -10.01 7.75
N ARG A 391 -22.41 -10.89 8.76
CA ARG A 391 -21.43 -11.90 9.15
C ARG A 391 -21.95 -13.29 8.85
N ASP A 392 -21.02 -14.18 8.50
CA ASP A 392 -21.31 -15.61 8.36
C ASP A 392 -21.45 -16.28 9.75
N ARG A 393 -21.76 -17.58 9.74
CA ARG A 393 -21.91 -18.40 10.97
C ARG A 393 -20.61 -18.50 11.81
N PHE A 394 -19.47 -18.11 11.25
CA PHE A 394 -18.18 -18.12 11.94
C PHE A 394 -17.76 -16.72 12.42
N GLY A 395 -18.62 -15.72 12.20
CA GLY A 395 -18.37 -14.33 12.59
C GLY A 395 -17.56 -13.52 11.56
N ASN A 396 -17.18 -14.09 10.41
CA ASN A 396 -16.45 -13.35 9.37
C ASN A 396 -17.42 -12.47 8.55
N PHE A 397 -16.95 -11.33 8.11
CA PHE A 397 -17.70 -10.51 7.16
C PHE A 397 -17.94 -11.25 5.84
N VAL A 398 -19.18 -11.21 5.34
CA VAL A 398 -19.55 -11.86 4.08
C VAL A 398 -18.98 -11.08 2.89
N ASN A 399 -18.16 -11.73 2.08
CA ASN A 399 -17.54 -11.14 0.90
C ASN A 399 -18.59 -10.82 -0.17
N ARG A 400 -18.78 -9.53 -0.47
CA ARG A 400 -19.76 -9.05 -1.43
C ARG A 400 -19.41 -9.37 -2.87
N LEU A 401 -18.12 -9.44 -3.20
CA LEU A 401 -17.67 -9.67 -4.58
C LEU A 401 -18.11 -11.04 -5.11
N THR A 402 -18.12 -12.04 -4.22
CA THR A 402 -18.45 -13.43 -4.55
C THR A 402 -19.79 -13.89 -3.96
N TYR A 403 -20.50 -12.98 -3.32
CA TYR A 403 -21.80 -13.30 -2.69
C TYR A 403 -22.83 -13.65 -3.75
N VAL A 404 -23.48 -14.80 -3.54
CA VAL A 404 -24.65 -15.23 -4.30
C VAL A 404 -25.89 -14.94 -3.46
N ASP A 405 -26.79 -14.11 -3.97
CA ASP A 405 -28.04 -13.81 -3.30
C ASP A 405 -28.94 -15.06 -3.24
N PRO A 406 -29.28 -15.57 -2.03
CA PRO A 406 -30.13 -16.74 -1.92
C PRO A 406 -31.53 -16.55 -2.52
N ALA A 407 -32.01 -15.32 -2.62
CA ALA A 407 -33.28 -14.99 -3.25
C ALA A 407 -33.22 -15.01 -4.78
N ASN A 408 -32.02 -14.88 -5.35
CA ASN A 408 -31.77 -14.81 -6.79
C ASN A 408 -30.50 -15.60 -7.17
N PRO A 409 -30.48 -16.92 -6.97
CA PRO A 409 -29.25 -17.72 -7.10
C PRO A 409 -28.69 -17.79 -8.53
N ASP A 410 -29.51 -17.50 -9.52
CA ASP A 410 -29.10 -17.51 -10.94
C ASP A 410 -28.50 -16.17 -11.40
N GLN A 411 -28.52 -15.14 -10.54
CA GLN A 411 -27.88 -13.88 -10.89
C GLN A 411 -26.36 -13.96 -10.71
N PRO A 412 -25.59 -13.41 -11.66
CA PRO A 412 -24.14 -13.39 -11.53
C PRO A 412 -23.72 -12.54 -10.32
N THR A 413 -22.68 -12.97 -9.64
CA THR A 413 -22.03 -12.20 -8.57
C THR A 413 -21.52 -10.85 -9.09
N ILE A 414 -21.16 -9.95 -8.18
CA ILE A 414 -20.56 -8.66 -8.58
C ILE A 414 -19.30 -8.91 -9.41
N PHE A 415 -18.43 -9.80 -8.95
CA PHE A 415 -17.18 -10.09 -9.66
C PHE A 415 -17.39 -10.66 -11.06
N GLU A 416 -18.34 -11.58 -11.24
CA GLU A 416 -18.70 -12.10 -12.56
C GLU A 416 -19.22 -11.01 -13.49
N ARG A 417 -20.03 -10.09 -12.99
CA ARG A 417 -20.50 -8.94 -13.80
C ARG A 417 -19.36 -8.02 -14.23
N LEU A 418 -18.41 -7.74 -13.32
CA LEU A 418 -17.24 -6.91 -13.64
C LEU A 418 -16.35 -7.55 -14.69
N THR A 419 -16.12 -8.87 -14.62
CA THR A 419 -15.32 -9.58 -15.64
C THR A 419 -16.06 -9.72 -16.97
N GLN A 420 -17.39 -9.88 -16.93
CA GLN A 420 -18.23 -9.88 -18.14
C GLN A 420 -18.13 -8.55 -18.90
N GLU A 421 -18.00 -7.41 -18.20
CA GLU A 421 -17.79 -6.11 -18.85
C GLU A 421 -16.56 -6.12 -19.76
N VAL A 422 -15.45 -6.76 -19.35
CA VAL A 422 -14.26 -6.89 -20.18
C VAL A 422 -14.54 -7.77 -21.40
N GLU A 423 -15.24 -8.89 -21.22
CA GLU A 423 -15.58 -9.80 -22.31
C GLU A 423 -16.48 -9.15 -23.37
N GLU A 424 -17.32 -8.18 -22.98
CA GLU A 424 -18.18 -7.46 -23.93
C GLU A 424 -17.38 -6.68 -24.98
N TYR A 425 -16.16 -6.24 -24.66
CA TYR A 425 -15.30 -5.56 -25.62
C TYR A 425 -14.86 -6.45 -26.80
N LYS A 426 -14.97 -7.79 -26.69
CA LYS A 426 -14.77 -8.70 -27.83
C LYS A 426 -15.68 -8.34 -29.01
N LYS A 427 -16.88 -7.85 -28.73
CA LYS A 427 -17.85 -7.45 -29.77
C LYS A 427 -17.32 -6.31 -30.64
N LEU A 428 -16.47 -5.44 -30.10
CA LEU A 428 -15.90 -4.30 -30.86
C LEU A 428 -14.79 -4.74 -31.82
N GLN A 429 -14.21 -5.91 -31.66
CA GLN A 429 -13.17 -6.44 -32.53
C GLN A 429 -13.72 -6.89 -33.88
N THR A 430 -14.97 -7.36 -33.91
CA THR A 430 -15.61 -7.95 -35.08
C THR A 430 -16.33 -6.93 -35.99
N THR A 431 -16.44 -5.69 -35.53
CA THR A 431 -17.19 -4.63 -36.25
C THR A 431 -16.23 -3.83 -37.15
N LYS A 432 -15.67 -4.47 -38.22
CA LYS A 432 -15.00 -3.83 -39.35
C LYS A 432 -15.43 -4.49 -40.67
#